data_9c6dc827ebfe542db442fb070cc975f0
#
_entry.id   9c6dc827ebfe542db442fb070cc975f0
#
_cell.length_a   1.000
_cell.length_b   1.000
_cell.length_c   1.000
_cell.angle_alpha   90.00
_cell.angle_beta   90.00
_cell.angle_gamma   90.00
#
_symmetry.space_group_name_H-M   'P 1'
#
loop_
_entity.id
_entity.type
_entity.pdbx_description
1 polymer ?
#
loop_
_entity_poly.entity_id
_entity_poly.type
_entity_poly.pdbx_seq_one_letter_code
_entity_poly.pdbx_strand_id
1 'polypeptide(L)'
;MTENGFRVEADLLGKRSIPDDAYYGVHTLRAKENFDISGRTIASLPYLVMALAAVKEAAADANCELGLLPRPYRDAIAAACVEIREGRLHDQFVVDVIQGGAGTSTNMNANEVICNRALELMGHARGQYEYLHPNEHVNLAQSTNDVYPTAIRVATCFALEHLLEAMARLRDAFAERADAFAGLLKLGRTQLQDAVPMTLGQEFSTYAVMLTEDIARLQEAGWLIREINLGATAIGTGITAHPQYAEKALAALRRITGLDLSTAPNLIEATQDCGAFVQVSGVLKRIAVKLSKICNDLRLLSSGPRAGFGEINLPPVQAGSSIMPGKVNPVIPEVVNQVAFEVFGNDLTVTFAAEAGQLQLNAFEPVIASALFRSFSHLTAACTTLAQRCVSGITANPERLRETMERSVALATALNPYIGYKRATAVAAEAHATGKSIREVVLERQWMTDAQVDEALRPEALIRPRVL
;
A
#
# COMPACT_ATOMS: atom_id res chain seq x y z
N MET A 1 40.99 -10.01 24.21
CA MET A 1 41.37 -9.56 22.85
C MET A 1 41.13 -10.74 21.95
N THR A 2 40.11 -10.58 21.07
CA THR A 2 39.72 -11.63 20.13
C THR A 2 40.76 -11.71 19.01
N GLU A 3 41.35 -12.87 18.82
CA GLU A 3 42.23 -13.12 17.68
C GLU A 3 41.39 -13.10 16.40
N ASN A 4 41.71 -12.23 15.45
CA ASN A 4 41.17 -12.14 14.09
C ASN A 4 39.83 -11.41 13.85
N GLY A 5 39.34 -10.51 14.70
CA GLY A 5 38.16 -9.72 14.41
C GLY A 5 36.83 -10.51 14.52
N PHE A 6 36.79 -11.60 15.27
CA PHE A 6 35.64 -12.43 15.57
C PHE A 6 35.50 -12.70 17.06
N ARG A 7 34.28 -12.68 17.58
CA ARG A 7 33.91 -13.20 18.90
C ARG A 7 33.24 -14.58 18.78
N VAL A 8 33.36 -15.40 19.79
CA VAL A 8 32.74 -16.72 19.83
C VAL A 8 31.51 -16.67 20.72
N GLU A 9 30.38 -17.03 20.15
CA GLU A 9 29.13 -17.24 20.90
C GLU A 9 28.68 -18.70 20.80
N ALA A 10 27.84 -19.13 21.73
CA ALA A 10 27.32 -20.51 21.78
C ALA A 10 25.82 -20.56 22.06
N ASP A 11 25.14 -21.53 21.47
CA ASP A 11 23.77 -21.93 21.75
C ASP A 11 23.67 -23.44 21.95
N LEU A 12 22.45 -24.00 21.99
CA LEU A 12 22.23 -25.43 22.15
C LEU A 12 22.89 -26.29 21.07
N LEU A 13 23.16 -25.74 19.89
CA LEU A 13 23.74 -26.43 18.74
C LEU A 13 25.25 -26.28 18.68
N GLY A 14 25.88 -25.58 19.65
CA GLY A 14 27.33 -25.38 19.77
C GLY A 14 27.82 -24.00 19.39
N LYS A 15 29.12 -23.86 19.29
CA LYS A 15 29.80 -22.58 19.09
C LYS A 15 29.79 -22.11 17.63
N ARG A 16 29.77 -20.77 17.44
CA ARG A 16 29.97 -20.09 16.15
C ARG A 16 30.84 -18.84 16.35
N SER A 17 31.62 -18.50 15.32
CA SER A 17 32.38 -17.26 15.24
C SER A 17 31.55 -16.17 14.57
N ILE A 18 31.37 -15.03 15.23
CA ILE A 18 30.58 -13.91 14.80
C ILE A 18 31.50 -12.70 14.60
N PRO A 19 31.41 -11.91 13.52
CA PRO A 19 32.20 -10.70 13.35
C PRO A 19 32.05 -9.77 14.56
N ASP A 20 33.17 -9.22 15.06
CA ASP A 20 33.18 -8.36 16.27
C ASP A 20 32.34 -7.07 16.06
N ASP A 21 32.24 -6.59 14.82
CA ASP A 21 31.48 -5.41 14.45
C ASP A 21 29.96 -5.67 14.33
N ALA A 22 29.55 -6.95 14.21
CA ALA A 22 28.13 -7.31 14.11
C ALA A 22 27.40 -7.14 15.44
N TYR A 23 26.19 -6.56 15.41
CA TYR A 23 25.30 -6.49 16.56
C TYR A 23 24.39 -7.72 16.69
N TYR A 24 24.23 -8.51 15.63
CA TYR A 24 23.54 -9.79 15.72
C TYR A 24 24.43 -10.85 16.38
N GLY A 25 23.81 -11.92 16.87
CA GLY A 25 24.48 -13.01 17.59
C GLY A 25 24.38 -14.36 16.87
N VAL A 26 24.61 -15.43 17.63
CA VAL A 26 24.71 -16.81 17.13
C VAL A 26 23.41 -17.31 16.50
N HIS A 27 22.26 -16.95 17.05
CA HIS A 27 20.96 -17.38 16.54
C HIS A 27 20.68 -16.78 15.17
N THR A 28 20.95 -15.49 15.02
CA THR A 28 20.82 -14.79 13.73
C THR A 28 21.81 -15.32 12.69
N LEU A 29 23.04 -15.62 13.08
CA LEU A 29 24.03 -16.19 12.16
C LEU A 29 23.53 -17.52 11.57
N ARG A 30 22.98 -18.41 12.41
CA ARG A 30 22.40 -19.67 11.94
C ARG A 30 21.22 -19.45 11.01
N ALA A 31 20.35 -18.48 11.31
CA ALA A 31 19.23 -18.12 10.45
C ALA A 31 19.71 -17.63 9.07
N LYS A 32 20.77 -16.83 9.04
CA LYS A 32 21.41 -16.36 7.81
C LYS A 32 22.03 -17.51 7.01
N GLU A 33 22.65 -18.49 7.69
CA GLU A 33 23.17 -19.71 7.05
C GLU A 33 22.05 -20.60 6.46
N ASN A 34 20.88 -20.66 7.14
CA ASN A 34 19.76 -21.52 6.73
C ASN A 34 18.88 -20.91 5.64
N PHE A 35 18.73 -19.59 5.61
CA PHE A 35 17.75 -18.89 4.78
C PHE A 35 18.43 -17.86 3.87
N ASP A 36 18.94 -18.32 2.75
CA ASP A 36 19.44 -17.50 1.63
C ASP A 36 18.49 -17.75 0.44
N ILE A 37 17.29 -17.19 0.49
CA ILE A 37 16.17 -17.53 -0.41
C ILE A 37 15.84 -16.37 -1.34
N SER A 38 15.54 -15.19 -0.79
CA SER A 38 15.02 -14.06 -1.57
C SER A 38 16.10 -13.04 -1.95
N GLY A 39 17.25 -13.08 -1.28
CA GLY A 39 18.28 -12.05 -1.36
C GLY A 39 17.87 -10.70 -0.72
N ARG A 40 16.74 -10.68 0.02
CA ARG A 40 16.23 -9.51 0.72
C ARG A 40 16.18 -9.80 2.22
N THR A 41 16.74 -8.91 3.01
CA THR A 41 16.74 -9.05 4.46
C THR A 41 15.63 -8.24 5.13
N ILE A 42 15.38 -8.50 6.40
CA ILE A 42 14.42 -7.76 7.24
C ILE A 42 14.75 -6.26 7.26
N ALA A 43 16.02 -5.85 7.09
CA ALA A 43 16.42 -4.45 6.92
C ALA A 43 15.63 -3.73 5.79
N SER A 44 15.17 -4.45 4.79
CA SER A 44 14.33 -3.90 3.69
C SER A 44 12.88 -3.58 4.11
N LEU A 45 12.49 -3.89 5.35
CA LEU A 45 11.17 -3.67 5.93
C LEU A 45 11.28 -2.71 7.14
N PRO A 46 11.60 -1.42 6.93
CA PRO A 46 11.95 -0.50 8.03
C PRO A 46 10.84 -0.36 9.07
N TYR A 47 9.58 -0.36 8.69
CA TYR A 47 8.47 -0.30 9.64
C TYR A 47 8.40 -1.54 10.54
N LEU A 48 8.75 -2.72 10.04
CA LEU A 48 8.81 -3.94 10.86
C LEU A 48 9.98 -3.87 11.87
N VAL A 49 11.13 -3.36 11.45
CA VAL A 49 12.28 -3.15 12.36
C VAL A 49 11.92 -2.16 13.47
N MET A 50 11.31 -1.02 13.11
CA MET A 50 10.84 -0.02 14.07
C MET A 50 9.78 -0.61 15.04
N ALA A 51 8.85 -1.38 14.53
CA ALA A 51 7.80 -2.02 15.33
C ALA A 51 8.35 -3.07 16.30
N LEU A 52 9.31 -3.90 15.87
CA LEU A 52 10.00 -4.84 16.73
C LEU A 52 10.69 -4.10 17.90
N ALA A 53 11.40 -3.02 17.62
CA ALA A 53 12.04 -2.21 18.66
C ALA A 53 10.99 -1.60 19.61
N ALA A 54 9.87 -1.09 19.11
CA ALA A 54 8.79 -0.55 19.94
C ALA A 54 8.17 -1.62 20.86
N VAL A 55 7.95 -2.83 20.35
CA VAL A 55 7.44 -3.97 21.15
C VAL A 55 8.44 -4.35 22.24
N LYS A 56 9.74 -4.41 21.94
CA LYS A 56 10.79 -4.76 22.92
C LYS A 56 10.96 -3.67 23.98
N GLU A 57 10.88 -2.41 23.61
CA GLU A 57 10.86 -1.29 24.56
C GLU A 57 9.65 -1.39 25.52
N ALA A 58 8.46 -1.61 24.96
CA ALA A 58 7.24 -1.75 25.75
C ALA A 58 7.29 -2.95 26.71
N ALA A 59 7.84 -4.07 26.26
CA ALA A 59 8.04 -5.27 27.08
C ALA A 59 9.04 -5.01 28.22
N ALA A 60 10.15 -4.31 27.96
CA ALA A 60 11.12 -3.95 28.97
C ALA A 60 10.52 -2.99 30.02
N ASP A 61 9.74 -1.99 29.58
CA ASP A 61 9.00 -1.07 30.47
C ASP A 61 8.05 -1.85 31.38
N ALA A 62 7.21 -2.73 30.82
CA ALA A 62 6.26 -3.54 31.58
C ALA A 62 6.95 -4.45 32.60
N ASN A 63 8.00 -5.15 32.20
CA ASN A 63 8.74 -6.04 33.10
C ASN A 63 9.45 -5.27 34.21
N CYS A 64 9.98 -4.08 33.93
CA CYS A 64 10.58 -3.22 34.96
C CYS A 64 9.52 -2.71 35.96
N GLU A 65 8.35 -2.28 35.48
CA GLU A 65 7.26 -1.83 36.34
C GLU A 65 6.71 -2.94 37.23
N LEU A 66 6.75 -4.19 36.77
CA LEU A 66 6.39 -5.39 37.52
C LEU A 66 7.50 -5.89 38.48
N GLY A 67 8.66 -5.24 38.48
CA GLY A 67 9.82 -5.65 39.29
C GLY A 67 10.54 -6.90 38.81
N LEU A 68 10.28 -7.34 37.56
CA LEU A 68 10.88 -8.53 36.95
C LEU A 68 12.16 -8.23 36.19
N LEU A 69 12.38 -6.98 35.75
CA LEU A 69 13.56 -6.52 35.05
C LEU A 69 14.21 -5.36 35.84
N PRO A 70 15.50 -5.42 36.21
CA PRO A 70 16.17 -4.31 36.88
C PRO A 70 16.19 -3.03 36.03
N ARG A 71 15.98 -1.88 36.69
CA ARG A 71 15.91 -0.59 36.02
C ARG A 71 17.11 -0.26 35.11
N PRO A 72 18.37 -0.53 35.49
CA PRO A 72 19.52 -0.29 34.60
C PRO A 72 19.46 -1.08 33.29
N TYR A 73 18.94 -2.31 33.33
CA TYR A 73 18.78 -3.13 32.13
C TYR A 73 17.65 -2.58 31.24
N ARG A 74 16.52 -2.22 31.85
CA ARG A 74 15.41 -1.57 31.14
C ARG A 74 15.88 -0.29 30.45
N ASP A 75 16.62 0.58 31.15
CA ASP A 75 17.08 1.86 30.60
C ASP A 75 18.02 1.65 29.40
N ALA A 76 18.93 0.68 29.46
CA ALA A 76 19.82 0.34 28.35
C ALA A 76 19.06 -0.29 27.17
N ILE A 77 18.12 -1.20 27.41
CA ILE A 77 17.26 -1.80 26.37
C ILE A 77 16.42 -0.71 25.70
N ALA A 78 15.76 0.16 26.47
CA ALA A 78 14.94 1.24 25.94
C ALA A 78 15.76 2.21 25.07
N ALA A 79 16.98 2.59 25.52
CA ALA A 79 17.86 3.45 24.75
C ALA A 79 18.27 2.81 23.41
N ALA A 80 18.61 1.53 23.39
CA ALA A 80 18.91 0.79 22.17
C ALA A 80 17.69 0.73 21.22
N CYS A 81 16.47 0.50 21.77
CA CYS A 81 15.25 0.48 20.99
C CYS A 81 14.93 1.85 20.38
N VAL A 82 15.16 2.95 21.10
CA VAL A 82 14.97 4.31 20.57
C VAL A 82 15.89 4.54 19.37
N GLU A 83 17.17 4.18 19.46
CA GLU A 83 18.12 4.30 18.35
C GLU A 83 17.65 3.54 17.11
N ILE A 84 17.11 2.31 17.28
CA ILE A 84 16.59 1.50 16.18
C ILE A 84 15.33 2.14 15.59
N ARG A 85 14.42 2.66 16.42
CA ARG A 85 13.20 3.35 15.92
C ARG A 85 13.55 4.65 15.15
N GLU A 86 14.67 5.27 15.45
CA GLU A 86 15.21 6.43 14.73
C GLU A 86 15.98 6.06 13.44
N GLY A 87 16.00 4.78 13.05
CA GLY A 87 16.60 4.29 11.82
C GLY A 87 18.04 3.82 11.94
N ARG A 88 18.64 3.77 13.15
CA ARG A 88 19.99 3.22 13.35
C ARG A 88 19.95 1.71 13.39
N LEU A 89 21.06 1.06 13.04
CA LEU A 89 21.24 -0.39 13.12
C LEU A 89 20.29 -1.23 12.27
N HIS A 90 19.53 -0.65 11.34
CA HIS A 90 18.64 -1.40 10.46
C HIS A 90 19.42 -2.40 9.59
N ASP A 91 20.63 -2.07 9.19
CA ASP A 91 21.55 -2.94 8.45
C ASP A 91 21.95 -4.21 9.21
N GLN A 92 21.73 -4.25 10.53
CA GLN A 92 22.01 -5.41 11.40
C GLN A 92 20.85 -6.43 11.43
N PHE A 93 19.72 -6.12 10.78
CA PHE A 93 18.59 -7.05 10.60
C PHE A 93 18.78 -7.87 9.33
N VAL A 94 19.66 -8.86 9.41
CA VAL A 94 20.26 -9.56 8.27
C VAL A 94 19.57 -10.86 7.86
N VAL A 95 18.53 -11.28 8.57
CA VAL A 95 17.78 -12.50 8.24
C VAL A 95 16.94 -12.26 6.99
N ASP A 96 16.87 -13.25 6.09
CA ASP A 96 16.02 -13.21 4.89
C ASP A 96 14.53 -13.04 5.25
N VAL A 97 13.78 -12.30 4.44
CA VAL A 97 12.34 -12.09 4.62
C VAL A 97 11.53 -13.37 4.42
N ILE A 98 12.07 -14.36 3.70
CA ILE A 98 11.50 -15.70 3.53
C ILE A 98 12.23 -16.66 4.46
N GLN A 99 11.60 -17.02 5.56
CA GLN A 99 12.20 -17.80 6.64
C GLN A 99 11.19 -18.77 7.28
N GLY A 100 11.64 -19.94 7.66
CA GLY A 100 10.86 -20.88 8.48
C GLY A 100 10.89 -20.50 9.96
N GLY A 101 9.98 -21.10 10.77
CA GLY A 101 9.95 -20.92 12.21
C GLY A 101 9.07 -19.76 12.71
N ALA A 102 8.06 -19.40 11.96
CA ALA A 102 7.02 -18.42 12.37
C ALA A 102 7.59 -17.05 12.82
N GLY A 103 8.72 -16.60 12.26
CA GLY A 103 9.34 -15.33 12.62
C GLY A 103 10.35 -15.41 13.77
N THR A 104 10.68 -16.60 14.29
CA THR A 104 11.66 -16.74 15.39
C THR A 104 13.01 -16.16 15.02
N SER A 105 13.48 -16.35 13.79
CA SER A 105 14.76 -15.79 13.35
C SER A 105 14.75 -14.26 13.39
N THR A 106 13.68 -13.62 12.98
CA THR A 106 13.51 -12.15 13.06
C THR A 106 13.42 -11.67 14.50
N ASN A 107 12.63 -12.34 15.35
CA ASN A 107 12.53 -12.00 16.78
C ASN A 107 13.88 -12.10 17.48
N MET A 108 14.64 -13.16 17.21
CA MET A 108 15.98 -13.33 17.79
C MET A 108 16.98 -12.33 17.23
N ASN A 109 16.90 -11.99 15.95
CA ASN A 109 17.72 -10.93 15.38
C ASN A 109 17.49 -9.59 16.11
N ALA A 110 16.23 -9.24 16.39
CA ALA A 110 15.92 -8.06 17.19
C ALA A 110 16.48 -8.18 18.62
N ASN A 111 16.26 -9.31 19.29
CA ASN A 111 16.77 -9.54 20.64
C ASN A 111 18.29 -9.39 20.75
N GLU A 112 19.04 -9.98 19.81
CA GLU A 112 20.49 -9.96 19.79
C GLU A 112 21.04 -8.56 19.47
N VAL A 113 20.47 -7.86 18.47
CA VAL A 113 20.86 -6.50 18.12
C VAL A 113 20.61 -5.53 19.28
N ILE A 114 19.43 -5.57 19.87
CA ILE A 114 19.08 -4.73 21.03
C ILE A 114 19.98 -5.05 22.22
N CYS A 115 20.20 -6.33 22.52
CA CYS A 115 21.04 -6.77 23.64
C CYS A 115 22.48 -6.28 23.46
N ASN A 116 23.09 -6.49 22.31
CA ASN A 116 24.47 -6.07 22.06
C ASN A 116 24.63 -4.55 22.07
N ARG A 117 23.62 -3.80 21.58
CA ARG A 117 23.66 -2.33 21.70
C ARG A 117 23.49 -1.87 23.15
N ALA A 118 22.60 -2.50 23.89
CA ALA A 118 22.42 -2.21 25.31
C ALA A 118 23.66 -2.52 26.14
N LEU A 119 24.38 -3.63 25.86
CA LEU A 119 25.66 -3.95 26.47
C LEU A 119 26.69 -2.84 26.27
N GLU A 120 26.83 -2.32 25.04
CA GLU A 120 27.71 -1.19 24.76
C GLU A 120 27.34 0.07 25.56
N LEU A 121 26.05 0.38 25.64
CA LEU A 121 25.52 1.53 26.39
C LEU A 121 25.81 1.39 27.91
N MET A 122 25.90 0.15 28.38
CA MET A 122 26.30 -0.19 29.77
C MET A 122 27.83 -0.25 29.98
N GLY A 123 28.65 -0.06 28.94
CA GLY A 123 30.12 -0.13 29.00
C GLY A 123 30.70 -1.52 28.86
N HIS A 124 29.92 -2.49 28.37
CA HIS A 124 30.35 -3.87 28.14
C HIS A 124 30.62 -4.14 26.65
N ALA A 125 31.37 -5.19 26.35
CA ALA A 125 31.58 -5.65 24.98
C ALA A 125 30.36 -6.45 24.49
N ARG A 126 30.16 -6.45 23.17
CA ARG A 126 29.16 -7.31 22.50
C ARG A 126 29.41 -8.78 22.80
N GLY A 127 28.38 -9.56 23.04
CA GLY A 127 28.46 -10.97 23.38
C GLY A 127 28.73 -11.27 24.85
N GLN A 128 28.92 -10.26 25.72
CA GLN A 128 29.06 -10.45 27.16
C GLN A 128 27.69 -10.66 27.83
N TYR A 129 27.04 -11.76 27.45
CA TYR A 129 25.66 -12.08 27.84
C TYR A 129 25.50 -12.43 29.32
N GLU A 130 26.58 -12.57 30.09
CA GLU A 130 26.58 -12.65 31.55
C GLU A 130 26.08 -11.37 32.24
N TYR A 131 26.16 -10.19 31.56
CA TYR A 131 25.64 -8.92 32.09
C TYR A 131 24.25 -8.60 31.57
N LEU A 132 23.97 -8.86 30.32
CA LEU A 132 22.63 -8.70 29.70
C LEU A 132 22.45 -9.77 28.63
N HIS A 133 21.33 -10.53 28.71
CA HIS A 133 21.11 -11.68 27.82
C HIS A 133 19.91 -11.47 26.88
N PRO A 134 20.00 -11.86 25.59
CA PRO A 134 18.91 -11.67 24.61
C PRO A 134 17.61 -12.36 25.03
N ASN A 135 17.66 -13.59 25.53
CA ASN A 135 16.49 -14.36 25.90
C ASN A 135 15.98 -14.06 27.32
N GLU A 136 16.90 -13.92 28.29
CA GLU A 136 16.52 -13.79 29.70
C GLU A 136 16.06 -12.37 30.05
N HIS A 137 16.54 -11.34 29.33
CA HIS A 137 16.24 -9.94 29.62
C HIS A 137 15.47 -9.27 28.51
N VAL A 138 15.96 -9.24 27.25
CA VAL A 138 15.29 -8.55 26.14
C VAL A 138 13.98 -9.25 25.77
N ASN A 139 13.96 -10.60 25.81
CA ASN A 139 12.77 -11.41 25.48
C ASN A 139 11.98 -11.85 26.73
N LEU A 140 12.23 -11.29 27.91
CA LEU A 140 11.56 -11.66 29.15
C LEU A 140 10.03 -11.57 29.02
N ALA A 141 9.32 -12.62 29.46
CA ALA A 141 7.86 -12.76 29.39
C ALA A 141 7.27 -12.73 27.98
N GLN A 142 8.05 -13.05 26.96
CA GLN A 142 7.63 -13.00 25.55
C GLN A 142 7.85 -14.35 24.86
N SER A 143 7.08 -14.59 23.81
CA SER A 143 7.32 -15.59 22.77
C SER A 143 7.41 -14.89 21.42
N THR A 144 8.06 -15.50 20.44
CA THR A 144 7.92 -15.07 19.04
C THR A 144 6.46 -14.99 18.62
N ASN A 145 5.64 -15.91 19.10
CA ASN A 145 4.24 -16.09 18.71
C ASN A 145 3.32 -14.95 19.14
N ASP A 146 3.74 -14.10 20.06
CA ASP A 146 3.02 -12.87 20.41
C ASP A 146 3.76 -11.59 19.98
N VAL A 147 5.09 -11.59 19.99
CA VAL A 147 5.92 -10.46 19.59
C VAL A 147 5.83 -10.21 18.09
N TYR A 148 6.01 -11.26 17.27
CA TYR A 148 6.14 -11.12 15.83
C TYR A 148 4.82 -10.65 15.16
N PRO A 149 3.66 -11.29 15.41
CA PRO A 149 2.39 -10.78 14.89
C PRO A 149 2.03 -9.39 15.44
N THR A 150 2.32 -9.08 16.70
CA THR A 150 2.16 -7.72 17.24
C THR A 150 3.02 -6.71 16.47
N ALA A 151 4.29 -7.03 16.19
CA ALA A 151 5.17 -6.17 15.41
C ALA A 151 4.68 -5.98 13.96
N ILE A 152 4.16 -7.03 13.30
CA ILE A 152 3.55 -6.91 11.96
C ILE A 152 2.34 -5.97 12.01
N ARG A 153 1.47 -6.07 13.01
CA ARG A 153 0.29 -5.21 13.18
C ARG A 153 0.68 -3.75 13.40
N VAL A 154 1.63 -3.47 14.28
CA VAL A 154 2.16 -2.11 14.52
C VAL A 154 2.80 -1.54 13.24
N ALA A 155 3.64 -2.31 12.57
CA ALA A 155 4.27 -1.92 11.31
C ALA A 155 3.24 -1.67 10.19
N THR A 156 2.16 -2.45 10.16
CA THR A 156 1.05 -2.26 9.21
C THR A 156 0.34 -0.93 9.48
N CYS A 157 0.13 -0.54 10.73
CA CYS A 157 -0.42 0.79 11.07
C CYS A 157 0.46 1.91 10.52
N PHE A 158 1.79 1.85 10.69
CA PHE A 158 2.70 2.85 10.15
C PHE A 158 2.67 2.90 8.61
N ALA A 159 2.71 1.74 7.96
CA ALA A 159 2.65 1.66 6.49
C ALA A 159 1.33 2.19 5.93
N LEU A 160 0.22 1.94 6.64
CA LEU A 160 -1.12 2.39 6.29
C LEU A 160 -1.22 3.92 6.29
N GLU A 161 -0.68 4.60 7.30
CA GLU A 161 -0.67 6.06 7.38
C GLU A 161 0.03 6.69 6.17
N HIS A 162 1.21 6.19 5.80
CA HIS A 162 1.94 6.69 4.63
C HIS A 162 1.22 6.43 3.31
N LEU A 163 0.55 5.28 3.16
CA LEU A 163 -0.25 5.01 1.97
C LEU A 163 -1.47 5.94 1.90
N LEU A 164 -2.16 6.17 3.01
CA LEU A 164 -3.31 7.10 3.07
C LEU A 164 -2.90 8.51 2.64
N GLU A 165 -1.76 9.01 3.11
CA GLU A 165 -1.24 10.31 2.68
C GLU A 165 -0.92 10.37 1.18
N ALA A 166 -0.29 9.32 0.64
CA ALA A 166 0.02 9.25 -0.79
C ALA A 166 -1.25 9.19 -1.66
N MET A 167 -2.25 8.42 -1.23
CA MET A 167 -3.56 8.34 -1.88
C MET A 167 -4.32 9.67 -1.81
N ALA A 168 -4.26 10.38 -0.68
CA ALA A 168 -4.88 11.69 -0.54
C ALA A 168 -4.27 12.70 -1.52
N ARG A 169 -2.94 12.75 -1.63
CA ARG A 169 -2.26 13.61 -2.62
C ARG A 169 -2.64 13.26 -4.06
N LEU A 170 -2.78 11.98 -4.40
CA LEU A 170 -3.20 11.56 -5.73
C LEU A 170 -4.66 11.93 -6.01
N ARG A 171 -5.57 11.74 -5.03
CA ARG A 171 -6.97 12.17 -5.10
C ARG A 171 -7.07 13.66 -5.40
N ASP A 172 -6.31 14.48 -4.67
CA ASP A 172 -6.34 15.94 -4.81
C ASP A 172 -5.81 16.37 -6.19
N ALA A 173 -4.76 15.72 -6.70
CA ALA A 173 -4.27 15.96 -8.06
C ALA A 173 -5.34 15.66 -9.14
N PHE A 174 -6.12 14.58 -8.98
CA PHE A 174 -7.25 14.30 -9.89
C PHE A 174 -8.38 15.33 -9.74
N ALA A 175 -8.70 15.77 -8.53
CA ALA A 175 -9.71 16.79 -8.29
C ALA A 175 -9.32 18.13 -8.93
N GLU A 176 -8.08 18.57 -8.81
CA GLU A 176 -7.57 19.76 -9.49
C GLU A 176 -7.69 19.66 -11.02
N ARG A 177 -7.40 18.50 -11.61
CA ARG A 177 -7.59 18.29 -13.06
C ARG A 177 -9.07 18.27 -13.43
N ALA A 178 -9.93 17.69 -12.60
CA ALA A 178 -11.38 17.71 -12.83
C ALA A 178 -11.91 19.15 -12.90
N ASP A 179 -11.48 20.01 -11.98
CA ASP A 179 -11.86 21.42 -11.96
C ASP A 179 -11.32 22.17 -13.19
N ALA A 180 -10.05 21.94 -13.55
CA ALA A 180 -9.43 22.54 -14.72
C ALA A 180 -10.11 22.16 -16.04
N PHE A 181 -10.70 20.97 -16.12
CA PHE A 181 -11.35 20.43 -17.32
C PHE A 181 -12.89 20.50 -17.27
N ALA A 182 -13.46 21.17 -16.27
CA ALA A 182 -14.91 21.20 -16.03
C ALA A 182 -15.73 21.72 -17.21
N GLY A 183 -15.18 22.67 -17.99
CA GLY A 183 -15.82 23.25 -19.17
C GLY A 183 -15.55 22.53 -20.50
N LEU A 184 -14.70 21.51 -20.51
CA LEU A 184 -14.28 20.84 -21.74
C LEU A 184 -15.25 19.68 -22.10
N LEU A 185 -16.13 19.91 -23.06
CA LEU A 185 -17.02 18.88 -23.59
C LEU A 185 -16.24 17.80 -24.33
N LYS A 186 -16.65 16.56 -24.15
CA LYS A 186 -16.15 15.38 -24.84
C LYS A 186 -17.26 14.37 -25.09
N LEU A 187 -16.98 13.42 -25.96
CA LEU A 187 -17.83 12.25 -26.13
C LEU A 187 -17.47 11.19 -25.09
N GLY A 188 -18.44 10.75 -24.29
CA GLY A 188 -18.29 9.57 -23.45
C GLY A 188 -18.28 8.29 -24.27
N ARG A 189 -17.71 7.21 -23.72
CA ARG A 189 -17.67 5.90 -24.38
C ARG A 189 -18.12 4.80 -23.44
N THR A 190 -18.94 3.90 -23.97
CA THR A 190 -19.30 2.63 -23.32
C THR A 190 -18.90 1.49 -24.23
N GLN A 191 -18.21 0.46 -23.69
CA GLN A 191 -17.66 -0.65 -24.50
C GLN A 191 -16.74 -0.15 -25.63
N LEU A 192 -16.03 0.96 -25.42
CA LEU A 192 -15.21 1.69 -26.40
C LEU A 192 -15.96 2.25 -27.62
N GLN A 193 -17.30 2.20 -27.60
CA GLN A 193 -18.14 2.81 -28.64
C GLN A 193 -18.63 4.18 -28.19
N ASP A 194 -18.91 5.04 -29.17
CA ASP A 194 -19.47 6.37 -28.94
C ASP A 194 -20.75 6.29 -28.11
N ALA A 195 -20.81 7.07 -27.04
CA ALA A 195 -21.97 7.19 -26.17
C ALA A 195 -22.49 8.65 -26.20
N VAL A 196 -22.86 9.18 -25.07
CA VAL A 196 -23.40 10.54 -24.95
C VAL A 196 -22.35 11.55 -24.51
N PRO A 197 -22.58 12.86 -24.75
CA PRO A 197 -21.67 13.90 -24.26
C PRO A 197 -21.52 13.94 -22.76
N MET A 198 -20.33 14.31 -22.32
CA MET A 198 -19.96 14.61 -20.93
C MET A 198 -18.84 15.67 -20.93
N THR A 199 -18.37 16.11 -19.77
CA THR A 199 -17.13 16.89 -19.71
C THR A 199 -15.94 16.04 -19.35
N LEU A 200 -14.75 16.42 -19.78
CA LEU A 200 -13.50 15.80 -19.35
C LEU A 200 -13.31 15.94 -17.83
N GLY A 201 -13.78 17.07 -17.26
CA GLY A 201 -13.79 17.26 -15.80
C GLY A 201 -14.66 16.23 -15.07
N GLN A 202 -15.85 15.89 -15.59
CA GLN A 202 -16.66 14.81 -15.04
C GLN A 202 -15.94 13.46 -15.07
N GLU A 203 -15.19 13.14 -16.12
CA GLU A 203 -14.40 11.92 -16.20
C GLU A 203 -13.31 11.88 -15.13
N PHE A 204 -12.53 12.95 -15.00
CA PHE A 204 -11.46 13.03 -13.99
C PHE A 204 -11.99 13.05 -12.56
N SER A 205 -13.17 13.63 -12.32
CA SER A 205 -13.81 13.62 -11.00
C SER A 205 -14.11 12.21 -10.51
N THR A 206 -14.41 11.26 -11.41
CA THR A 206 -14.67 9.86 -11.04
C THR A 206 -13.42 9.22 -10.41
N TYR A 207 -12.23 9.58 -10.87
CA TYR A 207 -10.96 9.06 -10.32
C TYR A 207 -10.71 9.56 -8.90
N ALA A 208 -11.02 10.83 -8.64
CA ALA A 208 -10.95 11.38 -7.28
C ALA A 208 -11.96 10.70 -6.32
N VAL A 209 -13.19 10.45 -6.78
CA VAL A 209 -14.20 9.71 -6.00
C VAL A 209 -13.76 8.28 -5.70
N MET A 210 -13.22 7.55 -6.70
CA MET A 210 -12.69 6.19 -6.51
C MET A 210 -11.64 6.14 -5.41
N LEU A 211 -10.71 7.11 -5.38
CA LEU A 211 -9.67 7.19 -4.35
C LEU A 211 -10.24 7.56 -2.98
N THR A 212 -11.22 8.46 -2.92
CA THR A 212 -11.91 8.83 -1.67
C THR A 212 -12.57 7.62 -1.02
N GLU A 213 -13.27 6.80 -1.82
CA GLU A 213 -13.88 5.56 -1.32
C GLU A 213 -12.83 4.56 -0.81
N ASP A 214 -11.71 4.42 -1.52
CA ASP A 214 -10.68 3.47 -1.14
C ASP A 214 -9.88 3.92 0.08
N ILE A 215 -9.69 5.21 0.28
CA ILE A 215 -9.15 5.79 1.52
C ILE A 215 -10.03 5.37 2.71
N ALA A 216 -11.36 5.51 2.60
CA ALA A 216 -12.28 5.10 3.65
C ALA A 216 -12.21 3.58 3.92
N ARG A 217 -12.16 2.75 2.88
CA ARG A 217 -12.04 1.27 3.04
C ARG A 217 -10.71 0.87 3.67
N LEU A 218 -9.61 1.56 3.34
CA LEU A 218 -8.32 1.29 3.94
C LEU A 218 -8.29 1.66 5.43
N GLN A 219 -8.90 2.79 5.79
CA GLN A 219 -9.07 3.20 7.19
C GLN A 219 -9.88 2.17 7.99
N GLU A 220 -10.99 1.69 7.44
CA GLU A 220 -11.81 0.65 8.07
C GLU A 220 -11.04 -0.66 8.27
N ALA A 221 -10.28 -1.11 7.26
CA ALA A 221 -9.46 -2.31 7.39
C ALA A 221 -8.38 -2.19 8.47
N GLY A 222 -7.92 -0.98 8.75
CA GLY A 222 -6.96 -0.69 9.81
C GLY A 222 -7.49 -0.94 11.24
N TRP A 223 -8.81 -1.04 11.46
CA TRP A 223 -9.37 -1.28 12.79
C TRP A 223 -8.99 -2.66 13.35
N LEU A 224 -9.12 -3.72 12.55
CA LEU A 224 -8.79 -5.09 12.99
C LEU A 224 -7.28 -5.28 13.21
N ILE A 225 -6.46 -4.50 12.54
CA ILE A 225 -5.00 -4.54 12.70
C ILE A 225 -4.57 -4.03 14.08
N ARG A 226 -5.37 -3.20 14.74
CA ARG A 226 -5.07 -2.63 16.06
C ARG A 226 -5.27 -3.58 17.23
N GLU A 227 -5.90 -4.73 17.00
CA GLU A 227 -6.01 -5.78 18.01
C GLU A 227 -4.73 -6.61 18.03
N ILE A 228 -4.03 -6.63 19.18
CA ILE A 228 -2.74 -7.33 19.33
C ILE A 228 -2.86 -8.49 20.32
N ASN A 229 -1.94 -9.45 20.21
CA ASN A 229 -1.86 -10.60 21.11
C ASN A 229 -0.65 -10.56 22.07
N LEU A 230 -0.02 -9.40 22.29
CA LEU A 230 1.14 -9.27 23.18
C LEU A 230 0.76 -9.69 24.62
N GLY A 231 1.54 -10.63 25.18
CA GLY A 231 1.26 -11.29 26.46
C GLY A 231 0.58 -12.66 26.32
N ALA A 232 0.21 -13.06 25.09
CA ALA A 232 -0.28 -14.40 24.79
C ALA A 232 0.76 -15.50 25.04
N THR A 233 2.03 -15.15 24.93
CA THR A 233 3.18 -16.06 24.97
C THR A 233 3.08 -17.18 23.93
N ALA A 234 3.19 -18.43 24.28
CA ALA A 234 3.36 -19.55 23.35
C ALA A 234 2.13 -19.81 22.45
N ILE A 235 0.92 -19.86 23.03
CA ILE A 235 -0.32 -20.25 22.35
C ILE A 235 -1.55 -19.43 22.79
N GLY A 236 -1.38 -18.33 23.51
CA GLY A 236 -2.49 -17.49 23.96
C GLY A 236 -2.87 -17.67 25.44
N THR A 237 -2.22 -18.58 26.17
CA THR A 237 -2.53 -18.85 27.58
C THR A 237 -1.78 -17.96 28.56
N GLY A 238 -0.79 -17.18 28.09
CA GLY A 238 0.02 -16.31 28.93
C GLY A 238 0.98 -17.06 29.87
N ILE A 239 1.33 -18.33 29.55
CA ILE A 239 2.25 -19.11 30.36
C ILE A 239 3.59 -18.40 30.51
N THR A 240 4.17 -18.42 31.73
CA THR A 240 5.43 -17.74 32.12
C THR A 240 5.38 -16.21 32.16
N ALA A 241 4.26 -15.55 31.82
CA ALA A 241 4.09 -14.10 31.96
C ALA A 241 3.39 -13.77 33.33
N HIS A 242 3.71 -12.59 33.87
CA HIS A 242 2.97 -12.05 35.01
C HIS A 242 1.52 -11.70 34.60
N PRO A 243 0.50 -11.93 35.46
CA PRO A 243 -0.92 -11.66 35.08
C PRO A 243 -1.20 -10.24 34.57
N GLN A 244 -0.48 -9.24 35.03
CA GLN A 244 -0.61 -7.85 34.56
C GLN A 244 0.29 -7.48 33.40
N TYR A 245 1.09 -8.42 32.89
CA TYR A 245 2.10 -8.11 31.83
C TYR A 245 1.44 -7.59 30.55
N ALA A 246 0.42 -8.25 30.05
CA ALA A 246 -0.26 -7.86 28.81
C ALA A 246 -0.83 -6.42 28.88
N GLU A 247 -1.48 -6.08 30.01
CA GLU A 247 -2.04 -4.74 30.24
C GLU A 247 -0.95 -3.66 30.26
N LYS A 248 0.14 -3.89 31.00
CA LYS A 248 1.24 -2.94 31.12
C LYS A 248 2.01 -2.79 29.80
N ALA A 249 2.26 -3.89 29.12
CA ALA A 249 2.93 -3.89 27.82
C ALA A 249 2.07 -3.16 26.75
N LEU A 250 0.76 -3.35 26.73
CA LEU A 250 -0.16 -2.60 25.87
C LEU A 250 -0.10 -1.10 26.18
N ALA A 251 -0.19 -0.71 27.46
CA ALA A 251 -0.15 0.70 27.87
C ALA A 251 1.18 1.37 27.45
N ALA A 252 2.31 0.68 27.64
CA ALA A 252 3.62 1.15 27.20
C ALA A 252 3.70 1.25 25.67
N LEU A 253 3.23 0.24 24.94
CA LEU A 253 3.27 0.23 23.47
C LEU A 253 2.40 1.35 22.87
N ARG A 254 1.21 1.61 23.40
CA ARG A 254 0.38 2.76 23.02
C ARG A 254 1.12 4.09 23.20
N ARG A 255 1.80 4.27 24.34
CA ARG A 255 2.58 5.48 24.63
C ARG A 255 3.77 5.65 23.68
N ILE A 256 4.48 4.56 23.37
CA ILE A 256 5.68 4.56 22.51
C ILE A 256 5.32 4.84 21.04
N THR A 257 4.21 4.26 20.58
CA THR A 257 3.81 4.31 19.15
C THR A 257 2.79 5.40 18.83
N GLY A 258 2.05 5.90 19.82
CA GLY A 258 0.91 6.79 19.61
C GLY A 258 -0.33 6.10 19.02
N LEU A 259 -0.28 4.77 18.80
CA LEU A 259 -1.37 4.02 18.19
C LEU A 259 -2.44 3.63 19.23
N ASP A 260 -3.70 3.67 18.82
CA ASP A 260 -4.82 3.18 19.62
C ASP A 260 -4.97 1.66 19.46
N LEU A 261 -4.07 0.91 20.10
CA LEU A 261 -4.04 -0.54 20.08
C LEU A 261 -4.96 -1.12 21.17
N SER A 262 -5.42 -2.34 21.00
CA SER A 262 -6.19 -3.09 22.02
C SER A 262 -5.70 -4.53 22.11
N THR A 263 -5.86 -5.13 23.30
CA THR A 263 -5.64 -6.56 23.44
C THR A 263 -6.81 -7.32 22.82
N ALA A 264 -6.52 -8.33 22.02
CA ALA A 264 -7.54 -9.18 21.42
C ALA A 264 -8.41 -9.87 22.49
N PRO A 265 -9.72 -10.02 22.25
CA PRO A 265 -10.64 -10.60 23.25
C PRO A 265 -10.35 -12.07 23.53
N ASN A 266 -9.73 -12.79 22.59
CA ASN A 266 -9.29 -14.17 22.76
C ASN A 266 -7.86 -14.32 22.24
N LEU A 267 -6.90 -14.41 23.17
CA LEU A 267 -5.47 -14.49 22.80
C LEU A 267 -5.09 -15.82 22.12
N ILE A 268 -5.85 -16.91 22.35
CA ILE A 268 -5.60 -18.19 21.67
C ILE A 268 -5.98 -18.10 20.19
N GLU A 269 -7.12 -17.49 19.90
CA GLU A 269 -7.54 -17.22 18.53
C GLU A 269 -6.57 -16.25 17.86
N ALA A 270 -6.24 -15.12 18.48
CA ALA A 270 -5.37 -14.08 17.91
C ALA A 270 -3.91 -14.53 17.70
N THR A 271 -3.48 -15.66 18.27
CA THR A 271 -2.14 -16.23 18.06
C THR A 271 -2.09 -17.09 16.79
N GLN A 272 -3.22 -17.51 16.24
CA GLN A 272 -3.27 -18.35 15.05
C GLN A 272 -3.97 -17.70 13.85
N ASP A 273 -4.96 -16.83 14.09
CA ASP A 273 -5.75 -16.24 13.00
C ASP A 273 -5.02 -15.10 12.28
N CYS A 274 -5.00 -15.21 10.96
CA CYS A 274 -4.43 -14.20 10.06
C CYS A 274 -5.50 -13.40 9.29
N GLY A 275 -6.79 -13.49 9.67
CA GLY A 275 -7.92 -12.88 8.98
C GLY A 275 -7.78 -11.37 8.80
N ALA A 276 -7.23 -10.66 9.80
CA ALA A 276 -6.98 -9.22 9.71
C ALA A 276 -5.97 -8.87 8.59
N PHE A 277 -4.94 -9.69 8.39
CA PHE A 277 -3.97 -9.50 7.30
C PHE A 277 -4.59 -9.80 5.93
N VAL A 278 -5.43 -10.83 5.84
CA VAL A 278 -6.20 -11.15 4.61
C VAL A 278 -7.12 -9.98 4.24
N GLN A 279 -7.81 -9.38 5.20
CA GLN A 279 -8.68 -8.24 4.94
C GLN A 279 -7.91 -7.03 4.43
N VAL A 280 -6.81 -6.66 5.08
CA VAL A 280 -5.96 -5.56 4.61
C VAL A 280 -5.42 -5.83 3.22
N SER A 281 -4.91 -7.05 2.96
CA SER A 281 -4.44 -7.47 1.64
C SER A 281 -5.52 -7.34 0.57
N GLY A 282 -6.75 -7.75 0.86
CA GLY A 282 -7.91 -7.61 -0.03
C GLY A 282 -8.23 -6.15 -0.36
N VAL A 283 -8.08 -5.23 0.61
CA VAL A 283 -8.25 -3.79 0.37
C VAL A 283 -7.11 -3.23 -0.47
N LEU A 284 -5.86 -3.62 -0.23
CA LEU A 284 -4.72 -3.23 -1.08
C LEU A 284 -4.91 -3.70 -2.53
N LYS A 285 -5.39 -4.93 -2.73
CA LYS A 285 -5.79 -5.44 -4.05
C LYS A 285 -6.88 -4.58 -4.69
N ARG A 286 -7.93 -4.21 -3.95
CA ARG A 286 -9.00 -3.33 -4.46
C ARG A 286 -8.45 -1.99 -4.94
N ILE A 287 -7.55 -1.35 -4.16
CA ILE A 287 -6.87 -0.11 -4.54
C ILE A 287 -6.07 -0.33 -5.84
N ALA A 288 -5.31 -1.42 -5.92
CA ALA A 288 -4.53 -1.75 -7.10
C ALA A 288 -5.39 -1.95 -8.36
N VAL A 289 -6.57 -2.59 -8.24
CA VAL A 289 -7.53 -2.74 -9.34
C VAL A 289 -7.99 -1.38 -9.86
N LYS A 290 -8.37 -0.46 -8.97
CA LYS A 290 -8.82 0.88 -9.37
C LYS A 290 -7.68 1.71 -9.99
N LEU A 291 -6.49 1.70 -9.40
CA LEU A 291 -5.31 2.39 -9.97
C LEU A 291 -4.97 1.86 -11.35
N SER A 292 -4.99 0.54 -11.54
CA SER A 292 -4.75 -0.08 -12.84
C SER A 292 -5.80 0.32 -13.86
N LYS A 293 -7.08 0.34 -13.49
CA LYS A 293 -8.18 0.81 -14.36
C LYS A 293 -7.99 2.27 -14.76
N ILE A 294 -7.69 3.15 -13.82
CA ILE A 294 -7.42 4.58 -14.09
C ILE A 294 -6.24 4.72 -15.06
N CYS A 295 -5.16 3.99 -14.84
CA CYS A 295 -3.98 4.02 -15.71
C CYS A 295 -4.28 3.50 -17.12
N ASN A 296 -5.13 2.49 -17.26
CA ASN A 296 -5.58 2.02 -18.58
C ASN A 296 -6.36 3.11 -19.33
N ASP A 297 -7.25 3.83 -18.63
CA ASP A 297 -7.97 4.95 -19.23
C ASP A 297 -7.01 6.09 -19.65
N LEU A 298 -6.09 6.49 -18.77
CA LEU A 298 -5.11 7.55 -19.11
C LEU A 298 -4.25 7.18 -20.32
N ARG A 299 -3.83 5.92 -20.43
CA ARG A 299 -3.08 5.41 -21.59
C ARG A 299 -3.91 5.45 -22.87
N LEU A 300 -5.20 5.09 -22.78
CA LEU A 300 -6.11 5.08 -23.91
C LEU A 300 -6.44 6.51 -24.38
N LEU A 301 -6.80 7.41 -23.46
CA LEU A 301 -7.13 8.79 -23.74
C LEU A 301 -5.94 9.57 -24.34
N SER A 302 -4.70 9.24 -23.95
CA SER A 302 -3.48 9.86 -24.46
C SER A 302 -2.90 9.17 -25.69
N SER A 303 -3.54 8.12 -26.19
CA SER A 303 -3.04 7.35 -27.33
C SER A 303 -2.94 8.19 -28.62
N GLY A 304 -1.91 7.95 -29.41
CA GLY A 304 -1.67 8.65 -30.68
C GLY A 304 -0.27 9.23 -30.79
N PRO A 305 -0.09 10.54 -31.12
CA PRO A 305 -1.08 11.63 -31.08
C PRO A 305 -2.05 11.72 -32.29
N ARG A 306 -1.72 11.13 -33.43
CA ARG A 306 -2.54 11.28 -34.64
C ARG A 306 -3.44 10.09 -34.94
N ALA A 307 -2.95 8.87 -34.68
CA ALA A 307 -3.66 7.62 -34.98
C ALA A 307 -4.41 7.03 -33.79
N GLY A 308 -4.50 7.73 -32.67
CA GLY A 308 -5.23 7.33 -31.48
C GLY A 308 -6.28 8.35 -31.05
N PHE A 309 -6.73 8.29 -29.78
CA PHE A 309 -7.74 9.21 -29.28
C PHE A 309 -7.19 10.64 -29.17
N GLY A 310 -6.03 10.81 -28.57
CA GLY A 310 -5.38 12.10 -28.44
C GLY A 310 -6.22 13.15 -27.72
N GLU A 311 -7.05 12.74 -26.76
CA GLU A 311 -7.92 13.63 -26.00
C GLU A 311 -7.17 14.41 -24.91
N ILE A 312 -6.13 13.77 -24.34
CA ILE A 312 -5.24 14.36 -23.36
C ILE A 312 -3.78 14.15 -23.73
N ASN A 313 -2.89 14.92 -23.12
CA ASN A 313 -1.44 14.71 -23.20
C ASN A 313 -0.91 14.41 -21.80
N LEU A 314 -0.09 13.37 -21.66
CA LEU A 314 0.67 13.07 -20.46
C LEU A 314 2.03 13.79 -20.52
N PRO A 315 2.61 14.18 -19.37
CA PRO A 315 3.96 14.75 -19.34
C PRO A 315 4.99 13.83 -19.97
N PRO A 316 5.87 14.33 -20.89
CA PRO A 316 6.95 13.55 -21.47
C PRO A 316 8.09 13.40 -20.47
N VAL A 317 8.20 12.24 -19.81
CA VAL A 317 9.18 12.03 -18.73
C VAL A 317 10.44 11.28 -19.18
N GLN A 318 10.38 10.60 -20.33
CA GLN A 318 11.55 9.96 -20.97
C GLN A 318 11.30 9.68 -22.44
N ALA A 319 12.39 9.53 -23.24
CA ALA A 319 12.30 9.08 -24.61
C ALA A 319 11.70 7.67 -24.68
N GLY A 320 10.72 7.47 -25.58
CA GLY A 320 9.92 6.24 -25.63
C GLY A 320 10.41 5.17 -26.57
N SER A 321 11.45 5.45 -27.40
CA SER A 321 11.93 4.49 -28.39
C SER A 321 13.40 4.67 -28.70
N SER A 322 14.09 3.55 -28.87
CA SER A 322 15.49 3.53 -29.36
C SER A 322 15.62 3.65 -30.88
N ILE A 323 14.50 3.50 -31.63
CA ILE A 323 14.49 3.48 -33.11
C ILE A 323 13.51 4.48 -33.73
N MET A 324 12.47 4.92 -33.01
CA MET A 324 11.47 5.86 -33.51
C MET A 324 11.69 7.26 -32.91
N PRO A 325 12.31 8.22 -33.64
CA PRO A 325 12.54 9.56 -33.13
C PRO A 325 11.22 10.25 -32.71
N GLY A 326 11.22 10.91 -31.56
CA GLY A 326 10.07 11.68 -31.09
C GLY A 326 8.93 10.86 -30.47
N LYS A 327 9.04 9.52 -30.39
CA LYS A 327 8.04 8.70 -29.72
C LYS A 327 8.17 8.86 -28.20
N VAL A 328 7.06 9.15 -27.54
CA VAL A 328 6.94 9.20 -26.06
C VAL A 328 5.87 8.21 -25.64
N ASN A 329 6.20 7.34 -24.68
CA ASN A 329 5.27 6.35 -24.15
C ASN A 329 4.69 6.77 -22.80
N PRO A 330 3.49 6.28 -22.41
CA PRO A 330 2.85 6.58 -21.13
C PRO A 330 3.45 5.76 -19.98
N VAL A 331 4.77 5.88 -19.75
CA VAL A 331 5.55 4.99 -18.86
C VAL A 331 5.15 5.07 -17.39
N ILE A 332 4.61 6.21 -16.93
CA ILE A 332 4.15 6.33 -15.55
C ILE A 332 2.86 5.52 -15.32
N PRO A 333 1.79 5.63 -16.13
CA PRO A 333 0.67 4.69 -16.04
C PRO A 333 1.09 3.21 -16.18
N GLU A 334 2.05 2.91 -17.05
CA GLU A 334 2.53 1.54 -17.26
C GLU A 334 3.21 0.95 -16.02
N VAL A 335 4.06 1.70 -15.31
CA VAL A 335 4.69 1.22 -14.08
C VAL A 335 3.65 1.02 -12.97
N VAL A 336 2.62 1.86 -12.89
CA VAL A 336 1.52 1.68 -11.92
C VAL A 336 0.71 0.41 -12.23
N ASN A 337 0.47 0.10 -13.52
CA ASN A 337 -0.13 -1.19 -13.89
C ASN A 337 0.72 -2.38 -13.40
N GLN A 338 2.05 -2.32 -13.55
CA GLN A 338 2.95 -3.40 -13.08
C GLN A 338 2.91 -3.55 -11.57
N VAL A 339 2.90 -2.43 -10.81
CA VAL A 339 2.70 -2.47 -9.36
C VAL A 339 1.38 -3.15 -9.00
N ALA A 340 0.29 -2.84 -9.72
CA ALA A 340 -1.00 -3.47 -9.49
C ALA A 340 -0.95 -4.99 -9.70
N PHE A 341 -0.28 -5.46 -10.76
CA PHE A 341 -0.15 -6.91 -11.04
C PHE A 341 0.63 -7.61 -9.94
N GLU A 342 1.68 -6.99 -9.41
CA GLU A 342 2.43 -7.53 -8.28
C GLU A 342 1.56 -7.61 -7.00
N VAL A 343 0.78 -6.57 -6.71
CA VAL A 343 -0.14 -6.57 -5.55
C VAL A 343 -1.19 -7.69 -5.66
N PHE A 344 -1.68 -8.01 -6.87
CA PHE A 344 -2.57 -9.14 -7.08
C PHE A 344 -1.90 -10.47 -6.71
N GLY A 345 -0.65 -10.66 -7.11
CA GLY A 345 0.15 -11.83 -6.75
C GLY A 345 0.43 -11.91 -5.25
N ASN A 346 0.73 -10.78 -4.62
CA ASN A 346 0.96 -10.69 -3.18
C ASN A 346 -0.30 -11.04 -2.38
N ASP A 347 -1.49 -10.58 -2.79
CA ASP A 347 -2.76 -10.93 -2.16
C ASP A 347 -3.04 -12.44 -2.21
N LEU A 348 -2.75 -13.07 -3.33
CA LEU A 348 -2.86 -14.52 -3.44
C LEU A 348 -1.88 -15.24 -2.50
N THR A 349 -0.65 -14.75 -2.38
CA THR A 349 0.34 -15.26 -1.42
C THR A 349 -0.15 -15.16 0.02
N VAL A 350 -0.69 -14.00 0.42
CA VAL A 350 -1.27 -13.79 1.76
C VAL A 350 -2.43 -14.77 2.00
N THR A 351 -3.30 -14.95 1.02
CA THR A 351 -4.45 -15.88 1.12
C THR A 351 -4.00 -17.31 1.39
N PHE A 352 -3.05 -17.85 0.61
CA PHE A 352 -2.55 -19.20 0.81
C PHE A 352 -1.78 -19.36 2.13
N ALA A 353 -0.98 -18.35 2.49
CA ALA A 353 -0.21 -18.41 3.74
C ALA A 353 -1.12 -18.34 4.98
N ALA A 354 -2.21 -17.57 4.92
CA ALA A 354 -3.18 -17.50 6.00
C ALA A 354 -3.97 -18.81 6.14
N GLU A 355 -4.40 -19.41 5.03
CA GLU A 355 -5.14 -20.68 5.02
C GLU A 355 -4.29 -21.86 5.51
N ALA A 356 -2.98 -21.85 5.25
CA ALA A 356 -2.08 -22.93 5.60
C ALA A 356 -1.71 -23.02 7.09
N GLY A 357 -2.17 -22.08 7.94
CA GLY A 357 -2.00 -22.16 9.39
C GLY A 357 -2.68 -23.40 9.97
N GLN A 358 -2.06 -24.01 11.00
CA GLN A 358 -2.57 -25.24 11.61
C GLN A 358 -2.60 -25.10 13.13
N LEU A 359 -3.73 -25.49 13.73
CA LEU A 359 -3.94 -25.52 15.18
C LEU A 359 -3.69 -24.14 15.81
N GLN A 360 -2.76 -24.00 16.75
CA GLN A 360 -2.60 -22.84 17.60
C GLN A 360 -1.59 -21.78 17.09
N LEU A 361 -1.07 -21.95 15.86
CA LEU A 361 -0.11 -21.00 15.28
C LEU A 361 -0.15 -21.02 13.76
N ASN A 362 0.03 -19.85 13.13
CA ASN A 362 0.35 -19.76 11.72
C ASN A 362 1.88 -19.61 11.54
N ALA A 363 2.53 -20.60 10.95
CA ALA A 363 3.97 -20.61 10.72
C ALA A 363 4.41 -19.73 9.53
N PHE A 364 3.48 -19.19 8.75
CA PHE A 364 3.74 -18.50 7.49
C PHE A 364 3.60 -16.97 7.56
N GLU A 365 3.49 -16.40 8.75
CA GLU A 365 3.50 -14.95 8.97
C GLU A 365 4.69 -14.21 8.33
N PRO A 366 5.92 -14.77 8.24
CA PRO A 366 7.03 -14.10 7.55
C PRO A 366 6.73 -13.76 6.09
N VAL A 367 6.16 -14.69 5.32
CA VAL A 367 5.80 -14.42 3.92
C VAL A 367 4.57 -13.50 3.81
N ILE A 368 3.63 -13.56 4.76
CA ILE A 368 2.51 -12.61 4.87
C ILE A 368 3.07 -11.18 5.05
N ALA A 369 3.97 -10.98 6.03
CA ALA A 369 4.61 -9.69 6.28
C ALA A 369 5.36 -9.16 5.05
N SER A 370 6.18 -10.02 4.42
CA SER A 370 6.92 -9.66 3.20
C SER A 370 5.99 -9.21 2.07
N ALA A 371 4.90 -9.93 1.81
CA ALA A 371 3.93 -9.62 0.76
C ALA A 371 3.15 -8.33 1.06
N LEU A 372 2.70 -8.15 2.31
CA LEU A 372 1.97 -6.94 2.72
C LEU A 372 2.84 -5.69 2.63
N PHE A 373 4.03 -5.69 3.24
CA PHE A 373 4.88 -4.48 3.24
C PHE A 373 5.42 -4.12 1.87
N ARG A 374 5.65 -5.11 1.00
CA ARG A 374 5.96 -4.88 -0.40
C ARG A 374 4.78 -4.20 -1.12
N SER A 375 3.55 -4.66 -0.88
CA SER A 375 2.35 -4.05 -1.46
C SER A 375 2.14 -2.61 -0.97
N PHE A 376 2.30 -2.34 0.34
CA PHE A 376 2.24 -1.00 0.89
C PHE A 376 3.29 -0.07 0.29
N SER A 377 4.55 -0.49 0.28
CA SER A 377 5.66 0.30 -0.25
C SER A 377 5.47 0.64 -1.72
N HIS A 378 5.12 -0.34 -2.54
CA HIS A 378 4.96 -0.15 -3.97
C HIS A 378 3.71 0.68 -4.31
N LEU A 379 2.58 0.50 -3.61
CA LEU A 379 1.38 1.33 -3.80
C LEU A 379 1.63 2.78 -3.36
N THR A 380 2.34 3.00 -2.26
CA THR A 380 2.71 4.35 -1.80
C THR A 380 3.57 5.07 -2.84
N ALA A 381 4.59 4.38 -3.37
CA ALA A 381 5.44 4.90 -4.42
C ALA A 381 4.66 5.14 -5.74
N ALA A 382 3.77 4.21 -6.11
CA ALA A 382 2.94 4.31 -7.30
C ALA A 382 1.99 5.53 -7.24
N CYS A 383 1.28 5.72 -6.11
CA CYS A 383 0.40 6.88 -5.90
C CYS A 383 1.18 8.20 -5.99
N THR A 384 2.34 8.27 -5.32
CA THR A 384 3.19 9.46 -5.34
C THR A 384 3.72 9.76 -6.74
N THR A 385 4.22 8.74 -7.43
CA THR A 385 4.77 8.87 -8.79
C THR A 385 3.68 9.25 -9.79
N LEU A 386 2.50 8.63 -9.71
CA LEU A 386 1.36 8.94 -10.59
C LEU A 386 0.89 10.38 -10.39
N ALA A 387 0.77 10.84 -9.14
CA ALA A 387 0.39 12.21 -8.84
C ALA A 387 1.40 13.22 -9.42
N GLN A 388 2.67 13.08 -9.06
CA GLN A 388 3.70 14.10 -9.31
C GLN A 388 4.22 14.09 -10.76
N ARG A 389 4.36 12.91 -11.37
CA ARG A 389 5.00 12.75 -12.68
C ARG A 389 4.01 12.54 -13.83
N CYS A 390 2.72 12.42 -13.53
CA CYS A 390 1.69 12.22 -14.54
C CYS A 390 0.53 13.18 -14.33
N VAL A 391 -0.32 12.95 -13.33
CA VAL A 391 -1.64 13.60 -13.20
C VAL A 391 -1.53 15.11 -13.11
N SER A 392 -0.64 15.67 -12.29
CA SER A 392 -0.48 17.13 -12.11
C SER A 392 -0.11 17.86 -13.39
N GLY A 393 0.50 17.17 -14.35
CA GLY A 393 0.95 17.77 -15.62
C GLY A 393 0.08 17.39 -16.83
N ILE A 394 -1.05 16.71 -16.64
CA ILE A 394 -1.95 16.37 -17.75
C ILE A 394 -2.56 17.63 -18.35
N THR A 395 -2.55 17.71 -19.69
CA THR A 395 -3.24 18.75 -20.46
C THR A 395 -4.29 18.13 -21.36
N ALA A 396 -5.33 18.88 -21.70
CA ALA A 396 -6.36 18.46 -22.63
C ALA A 396 -6.06 18.97 -24.05
N ASN A 397 -6.65 18.33 -25.07
CA ASN A 397 -6.66 18.74 -26.46
C ASN A 397 -8.10 19.22 -26.86
N PRO A 398 -8.51 20.47 -26.56
CA PRO A 398 -9.89 20.93 -26.69
C PRO A 398 -10.44 20.80 -28.12
N GLU A 399 -9.61 21.09 -29.13
CA GLU A 399 -10.01 20.98 -30.55
C GLU A 399 -10.34 19.53 -30.92
N ARG A 400 -9.50 18.58 -30.48
CA ARG A 400 -9.73 17.16 -30.72
C ARG A 400 -11.01 16.66 -30.07
N LEU A 401 -11.27 17.09 -28.83
CA LEU A 401 -12.50 16.78 -28.11
C LEU A 401 -13.72 17.31 -28.85
N ARG A 402 -13.67 18.57 -29.28
CA ARG A 402 -14.75 19.23 -30.04
C ARG A 402 -14.99 18.54 -31.39
N GLU A 403 -13.98 18.32 -32.20
CA GLU A 403 -14.11 17.64 -33.51
C GLU A 403 -14.73 16.25 -33.39
N THR A 404 -14.29 15.47 -32.39
CA THR A 404 -14.81 14.13 -32.16
C THR A 404 -16.28 14.17 -31.75
N MET A 405 -16.67 15.12 -30.91
CA MET A 405 -18.05 15.30 -30.47
C MET A 405 -18.96 15.74 -31.62
N GLU A 406 -18.56 16.76 -32.39
CA GLU A 406 -19.37 17.30 -33.49
C GLU A 406 -19.67 16.28 -34.61
N ARG A 407 -18.74 15.33 -34.81
CA ARG A 407 -18.89 14.27 -35.81
C ARG A 407 -19.66 13.06 -35.32
N SER A 408 -19.95 12.99 -34.02
CA SER A 408 -20.59 11.81 -33.46
C SER A 408 -22.09 11.78 -33.75
N VAL A 409 -22.56 10.66 -34.28
CA VAL A 409 -23.99 10.40 -34.45
C VAL A 409 -24.74 10.25 -33.13
N ALA A 410 -24.02 10.05 -32.02
CA ALA A 410 -24.61 9.92 -30.67
C ALA A 410 -25.30 11.21 -30.19
N LEU A 411 -24.97 12.38 -30.76
CA LEU A 411 -25.68 13.64 -30.52
C LEU A 411 -27.17 13.57 -30.88
N ALA A 412 -27.59 12.64 -31.78
CA ALA A 412 -29.00 12.41 -32.08
C ALA A 412 -29.84 12.05 -30.85
N THR A 413 -29.18 11.48 -29.81
CA THR A 413 -29.87 11.16 -28.54
C THR A 413 -30.44 12.42 -27.86
N ALA A 414 -29.74 13.57 -27.96
CA ALA A 414 -30.21 14.84 -27.41
C ALA A 414 -31.45 15.39 -28.11
N LEU A 415 -31.77 14.91 -29.32
CA LEU A 415 -32.93 15.32 -30.08
C LEU A 415 -34.19 14.51 -29.72
N ASN A 416 -34.05 13.37 -29.02
CA ASN A 416 -35.18 12.50 -28.67
C ASN A 416 -36.38 13.25 -28.05
N PRO A 417 -36.18 14.20 -27.11
CA PRO A 417 -37.27 14.92 -26.48
C PRO A 417 -38.05 15.83 -27.44
N TYR A 418 -37.41 16.27 -28.54
CA TYR A 418 -37.99 17.23 -29.50
C TYR A 418 -38.68 16.54 -30.68
N ILE A 419 -38.06 15.50 -31.23
CA ILE A 419 -38.51 14.86 -32.47
C ILE A 419 -38.90 13.40 -32.28
N GLY A 420 -38.75 12.85 -31.09
CA GLY A 420 -39.02 11.46 -30.77
C GLY A 420 -37.95 10.47 -31.26
N TYR A 421 -37.87 9.30 -30.62
CA TYR A 421 -36.84 8.28 -30.87
C TYR A 421 -36.77 7.84 -32.33
N LYS A 422 -37.90 7.62 -33.01
CA LYS A 422 -37.92 7.14 -34.40
C LYS A 422 -37.26 8.12 -35.38
N ARG A 423 -37.52 9.42 -35.21
CA ARG A 423 -36.90 10.45 -36.07
C ARG A 423 -35.44 10.65 -35.72
N ALA A 424 -35.10 10.65 -34.43
CA ALA A 424 -33.69 10.74 -34.00
C ALA A 424 -32.84 9.56 -34.51
N THR A 425 -33.41 8.34 -34.54
CA THR A 425 -32.76 7.17 -35.16
C THR A 425 -32.56 7.36 -36.66
N ALA A 426 -33.53 7.93 -37.38
CA ALA A 426 -33.42 8.21 -38.82
C ALA A 426 -32.32 9.27 -39.07
N VAL A 427 -32.23 10.32 -38.25
CA VAL A 427 -31.16 11.34 -38.31
C VAL A 427 -29.81 10.71 -38.12
N ALA A 428 -29.64 9.86 -37.09
CA ALA A 428 -28.38 9.18 -36.81
C ALA A 428 -27.94 8.27 -37.98
N ALA A 429 -28.87 7.49 -38.54
CA ALA A 429 -28.59 6.60 -39.67
C ALA A 429 -28.18 7.38 -40.93
N GLU A 430 -28.86 8.49 -41.23
CA GLU A 430 -28.53 9.34 -42.39
C GLU A 430 -27.19 10.07 -42.20
N ALA A 431 -26.96 10.63 -41.00
CA ALA A 431 -25.69 11.27 -40.69
C ALA A 431 -24.53 10.28 -40.85
N HIS A 432 -24.69 9.05 -40.37
CA HIS A 432 -23.68 8.00 -40.53
C HIS A 432 -23.42 7.64 -41.99
N ALA A 433 -24.49 7.47 -42.79
CA ALA A 433 -24.40 7.09 -44.21
C ALA A 433 -23.84 8.18 -45.10
N THR A 434 -24.07 9.45 -44.78
CA THR A 434 -23.72 10.59 -45.62
C THR A 434 -22.48 11.35 -45.17
N GLY A 435 -22.02 11.11 -43.93
CA GLY A 435 -20.94 11.86 -43.28
C GLY A 435 -21.35 13.28 -42.83
N LYS A 436 -22.63 13.65 -42.93
CA LYS A 436 -23.18 14.93 -42.46
C LYS A 436 -23.25 14.94 -40.93
N SER A 437 -23.22 16.12 -40.34
CA SER A 437 -23.50 16.29 -38.91
C SER A 437 -24.98 16.06 -38.60
N ILE A 438 -25.27 15.72 -37.35
CA ILE A 438 -26.66 15.60 -36.84
C ILE A 438 -27.45 16.90 -37.07
N ARG A 439 -26.81 18.06 -36.89
CA ARG A 439 -27.37 19.38 -37.14
C ARG A 439 -27.80 19.55 -38.57
N GLU A 440 -26.93 19.28 -39.55
CA GLU A 440 -27.24 19.40 -40.97
C GLU A 440 -28.45 18.54 -41.37
N VAL A 441 -28.45 17.26 -40.97
CA VAL A 441 -29.51 16.34 -41.32
C VAL A 441 -30.88 16.77 -40.77
N VAL A 442 -30.92 17.17 -39.48
CA VAL A 442 -32.25 17.54 -38.87
C VAL A 442 -32.78 18.82 -39.42
N LEU A 443 -31.93 19.78 -39.80
CA LEU A 443 -32.36 21.02 -40.44
C LEU A 443 -32.80 20.80 -41.92
N GLU A 444 -32.08 20.02 -42.70
CA GLU A 444 -32.50 19.62 -44.06
C GLU A 444 -33.82 18.91 -44.07
N ARG A 445 -34.09 18.09 -43.07
CA ARG A 445 -35.38 17.40 -42.89
C ARG A 445 -36.51 18.31 -42.37
N GLN A 446 -36.15 19.54 -41.98
CA GLN A 446 -37.09 20.50 -41.38
C GLN A 446 -37.86 19.94 -40.16
N TRP A 447 -37.19 19.07 -39.38
CA TRP A 447 -37.76 18.49 -38.17
C TRP A 447 -37.54 19.35 -36.93
N MET A 448 -36.59 20.29 -36.98
CA MET A 448 -36.32 21.30 -35.96
C MET A 448 -35.88 22.62 -36.63
N THR A 449 -36.07 23.72 -35.91
CA THR A 449 -35.49 25.03 -36.28
C THR A 449 -34.07 25.14 -35.77
N ASP A 450 -33.24 26.07 -36.31
CA ASP A 450 -31.93 26.36 -35.83
C ASP A 450 -31.91 26.65 -34.31
N ALA A 451 -32.84 27.46 -33.82
CA ALA A 451 -32.96 27.81 -32.42
C ALA A 451 -33.26 26.58 -31.53
N GLN A 452 -34.06 25.65 -32.00
CA GLN A 452 -34.34 24.40 -31.30
C GLN A 452 -33.13 23.47 -31.27
N VAL A 453 -32.37 23.42 -32.36
CA VAL A 453 -31.11 22.62 -32.41
C VAL A 453 -30.08 23.22 -31.48
N ASP A 454 -29.91 24.55 -31.46
CA ASP A 454 -28.97 25.25 -30.55
C ASP A 454 -29.35 24.98 -29.10
N GLU A 455 -30.66 25.03 -28.76
CA GLU A 455 -31.14 24.71 -27.42
C GLU A 455 -30.91 23.24 -27.03
N ALA A 456 -31.15 22.30 -27.97
CA ALA A 456 -30.97 20.87 -27.73
C ALA A 456 -29.48 20.48 -27.57
N LEU A 457 -28.60 21.11 -28.31
CA LEU A 457 -27.17 20.79 -28.37
C LEU A 457 -26.30 21.74 -27.51
N ARG A 458 -26.88 22.67 -26.76
CA ARG A 458 -26.10 23.52 -25.86
C ARG A 458 -25.40 22.67 -24.78
N PRO A 459 -24.19 23.03 -24.33
CA PRO A 459 -23.39 22.25 -23.38
C PRO A 459 -24.15 21.80 -22.13
N GLU A 460 -24.88 22.70 -21.50
CA GLU A 460 -25.62 22.44 -20.26
C GLU A 460 -26.76 21.41 -20.46
N ALA A 461 -27.36 21.39 -21.67
CA ALA A 461 -28.41 20.46 -22.04
C ALA A 461 -27.89 19.03 -22.25
N LEU A 462 -26.60 18.90 -22.60
CA LEU A 462 -26.00 17.60 -22.93
C LEU A 462 -25.47 16.83 -21.71
N ILE A 463 -25.16 17.52 -20.61
CA ILE A 463 -24.40 16.96 -19.50
C ILE A 463 -25.17 16.86 -18.17
N ARG A 464 -26.45 17.29 -18.15
CA ARG A 464 -27.29 17.28 -16.94
C ARG A 464 -28.73 16.92 -17.27
N PRO A 465 -29.46 16.23 -16.36
CA PRO A 465 -30.91 16.09 -16.47
C PRO A 465 -31.59 17.46 -16.49
N ARG A 466 -32.64 17.59 -17.27
CA ARG A 466 -33.49 18.79 -17.32
C ARG A 466 -34.96 18.45 -17.49
N VAL A 467 -35.82 19.34 -17.02
CA VAL A 467 -37.25 19.36 -17.39
C VAL A 467 -37.35 20.05 -18.74
N LEU A 468 -38.12 19.47 -19.67
CA LEU A 468 -38.32 19.95 -21.03
C LEU A 468 -39.63 20.67 -21.12
#